data_25ddc2fe44b57fef82c8f504d7fcdcca
#
_entry.id   25ddc2fe44b57fef82c8f504d7fcdcca
#
_cell.length_a   1.000
_cell.length_b   1.000
_cell.length_c   1.000
_cell.angle_alpha   90.00
_cell.angle_beta   90.00
_cell.angle_gamma   90.00
#
_symmetry.space_group_name_H-M   'P 1'
#
loop_
_entity.id
_entity.type
_entity.pdbx_description
1 polymer ?
#
loop_
_entity_poly.entity_id
_entity_poly.type
_entity_poly.pdbx_seq_one_letter_code
_entity_poly.pdbx_strand_id
1 'polypeptide(L)'
;MIEVSHLSKKYGTHPAIEDLSFTVGDGQIFGLLGPNGAGKSTIMNILTGYLAPTSGEVKVAGFSLPEQAQQAKACVGYLPEQPPLYPEMTVQEYLDFAAELKGIQKKADRKEQVRKAARRTGLEEVLPRLIRSLSKGYRQRVGIAQALLGAPQYIILDEPTVGLDPLQIIEIRDLIRQLGEKHTVILSSHILSEVQAICESVLIIAHGRLVAFDTPQNLEKAIAPNRLELCADAQEAELRAILAQVPAVAGVEAQPWQNGCRAVLTLDTAALHEECRNIFFAFARAGKAIVQMTPVKADLENIFIELTESDQPEGQPQASTPGKEEPQDESRVEA
;
A
#
# COMPACT_ATOMS: atom_id res chain seq x y z
N MET A 1 7.34 2.81 -19.91
CA MET A 1 6.39 3.71 -19.23
C MET A 1 4.99 3.12 -19.31
N ILE A 2 4.20 3.23 -18.24
CA ILE A 2 2.76 2.95 -18.22
C ILE A 2 2.02 4.27 -18.12
N GLU A 3 1.04 4.47 -18.99
CA GLU A 3 0.24 5.68 -19.08
C GLU A 3 -1.23 5.34 -18.93
N VAL A 4 -1.91 6.05 -18.04
CA VAL A 4 -3.34 5.92 -17.78
C VAL A 4 -3.97 7.30 -17.89
N SER A 5 -4.96 7.44 -18.77
CA SER A 5 -5.62 8.71 -19.07
C SER A 5 -7.13 8.55 -18.98
N HIS A 6 -7.75 9.32 -18.09
CA HIS A 6 -9.21 9.39 -17.89
C HIS A 6 -9.87 8.01 -17.71
N LEU A 7 -9.16 7.09 -17.02
CA LEU A 7 -9.60 5.72 -16.81
C LEU A 7 -10.86 5.69 -15.96
N SER A 8 -11.92 5.07 -16.48
CA SER A 8 -13.12 4.75 -15.71
C SER A 8 -13.54 3.32 -15.90
N LYS A 9 -14.05 2.69 -14.84
CA LYS A 9 -14.58 1.33 -14.85
C LYS A 9 -15.88 1.23 -14.05
N LYS A 10 -16.92 0.69 -14.70
CA LYS A 10 -18.21 0.41 -14.07
C LYS A 10 -18.52 -1.08 -14.15
N TYR A 11 -19.12 -1.63 -13.09
CA TYR A 11 -19.72 -2.96 -13.04
C TYR A 11 -21.24 -2.79 -12.95
N GLY A 12 -21.93 -2.92 -14.09
CA GLY A 12 -23.33 -2.53 -14.18
C GLY A 12 -23.49 -1.04 -13.90
N THR A 13 -24.25 -0.69 -12.86
CA THR A 13 -24.48 0.70 -12.41
C THR A 13 -23.44 1.19 -11.39
N HIS A 14 -22.62 0.27 -10.83
CA HIS A 14 -21.66 0.60 -9.77
C HIS A 14 -20.32 1.09 -10.35
N PRO A 15 -19.90 2.34 -10.10
CA PRO A 15 -18.60 2.83 -10.50
C PRO A 15 -17.54 2.25 -9.57
N ALA A 16 -16.50 1.61 -10.14
CA ALA A 16 -15.35 1.07 -9.41
C ALA A 16 -14.11 1.96 -9.57
N ILE A 17 -14.01 2.69 -10.67
CA ILE A 17 -12.96 3.69 -10.96
C ILE A 17 -13.61 4.84 -11.71
N GLU A 18 -13.29 6.08 -11.32
CA GLU A 18 -13.81 7.29 -11.92
C GLU A 18 -12.68 8.25 -12.29
N ASP A 19 -12.52 8.50 -13.59
CA ASP A 19 -11.65 9.53 -14.19
C ASP A 19 -10.20 9.54 -13.66
N LEU A 20 -9.58 8.37 -13.56
CA LEU A 20 -8.24 8.22 -13.02
C LEU A 20 -7.18 8.48 -14.10
N SER A 21 -6.24 9.38 -13.83
CA SER A 21 -5.10 9.66 -14.72
C SER A 21 -3.79 9.65 -13.94
N PHE A 22 -2.81 8.87 -14.41
CA PHE A 22 -1.46 8.82 -13.83
C PHE A 22 -0.46 8.19 -14.80
N THR A 23 0.83 8.35 -14.48
CA THR A 23 1.92 7.78 -15.27
C THR A 23 2.92 7.09 -14.35
N VAL A 24 3.38 5.91 -14.74
CA VAL A 24 4.46 5.17 -14.06
C VAL A 24 5.69 5.19 -14.95
N GLY A 25 6.78 5.82 -14.48
CA GLY A 25 8.07 5.83 -15.14
C GLY A 25 8.73 4.44 -15.17
N ASP A 26 9.70 4.25 -16.06
CA ASP A 26 10.47 3.01 -16.11
C ASP A 26 11.53 2.96 -15.00
N GLY A 27 11.81 1.77 -14.49
CA GLY A 27 12.89 1.51 -13.53
C GLY A 27 12.60 2.00 -12.10
N GLN A 28 11.34 2.13 -11.70
CA GLN A 28 10.95 2.52 -10.35
C GLN A 28 10.05 1.48 -9.68
N ILE A 29 9.95 1.54 -8.36
CA ILE A 29 8.95 0.81 -7.58
C ILE A 29 7.79 1.77 -7.28
N PHE A 30 6.64 1.47 -7.84
CA PHE A 30 5.41 2.27 -7.74
C PHE A 30 4.40 1.59 -6.82
N GLY A 31 3.88 2.31 -5.84
CA GLY A 31 2.87 1.83 -4.90
C GLY A 31 1.46 2.31 -5.26
N LEU A 32 0.51 1.40 -5.28
CA LEU A 32 -0.93 1.69 -5.35
C LEU A 32 -1.55 1.42 -3.99
N LEU A 33 -1.82 2.49 -3.24
CA LEU A 33 -2.33 2.43 -1.87
C LEU A 33 -3.82 2.76 -1.84
N GLY A 34 -4.58 2.08 -1.00
CA GLY A 34 -6.01 2.36 -0.80
C GLY A 34 -6.68 1.32 0.09
N PRO A 35 -7.82 1.64 0.72
CA PRO A 35 -8.59 0.67 1.49
C PRO A 35 -9.12 -0.47 0.62
N ASN A 36 -9.63 -1.51 1.28
CA ASN A 36 -10.31 -2.58 0.56
C ASN A 36 -11.55 -2.02 -0.15
N GLY A 37 -11.73 -2.41 -1.42
CA GLY A 37 -12.82 -1.87 -2.25
C GLY A 37 -12.52 -0.54 -2.95
N ALA A 38 -11.35 0.09 -2.72
CA ALA A 38 -10.98 1.35 -3.38
C ALA A 38 -10.77 1.27 -4.90
N GLY A 39 -10.69 0.07 -5.47
CA GLY A 39 -10.48 -0.12 -6.91
C GLY A 39 -9.08 -0.63 -7.29
N LYS A 40 -8.18 -0.92 -6.33
CA LYS A 40 -6.79 -1.37 -6.57
C LYS A 40 -6.71 -2.56 -7.54
N SER A 41 -7.35 -3.68 -7.19
CA SER A 41 -7.33 -4.90 -8.02
C SER A 41 -8.02 -4.70 -9.37
N THR A 42 -9.00 -3.78 -9.47
CA THR A 42 -9.61 -3.40 -10.75
C THR A 42 -8.58 -2.70 -11.64
N ILE A 43 -7.79 -1.76 -11.10
CA ILE A 43 -6.70 -1.10 -11.83
C ILE A 43 -5.65 -2.14 -12.27
N MET A 44 -5.19 -3.01 -11.36
CA MET A 44 -4.23 -4.06 -11.67
C MET A 44 -4.72 -4.97 -12.80
N ASN A 45 -5.98 -5.37 -12.76
CA ASN A 45 -6.60 -6.20 -13.80
C ASN A 45 -6.69 -5.48 -15.15
N ILE A 46 -6.88 -4.16 -15.16
CA ILE A 46 -6.86 -3.38 -16.40
C ILE A 46 -5.43 -3.26 -16.93
N LEU A 47 -4.45 -2.93 -16.10
CA LEU A 47 -3.04 -2.80 -16.49
C LEU A 47 -2.46 -4.11 -17.03
N THR A 48 -2.94 -5.26 -16.53
CA THR A 48 -2.55 -6.60 -17.03
C THR A 48 -3.32 -7.03 -18.27
N GLY A 49 -4.26 -6.21 -18.75
CA GLY A 49 -5.13 -6.52 -19.89
C GLY A 49 -6.10 -7.68 -19.62
N TYR A 50 -6.35 -8.04 -18.37
CA TYR A 50 -7.35 -9.02 -17.98
C TYR A 50 -8.77 -8.43 -18.07
N LEU A 51 -8.91 -7.15 -17.79
CA LEU A 51 -10.17 -6.41 -17.77
C LEU A 51 -10.07 -5.20 -18.71
N ALA A 52 -11.07 -4.99 -19.55
CA ALA A 52 -11.17 -3.79 -20.37
C ALA A 52 -11.74 -2.60 -19.54
N PRO A 53 -11.26 -1.38 -19.74
CA PRO A 53 -11.87 -0.19 -19.17
C PRO A 53 -13.28 0.05 -19.72
N THR A 54 -14.10 0.84 -19.03
CA THR A 54 -15.39 1.33 -19.55
C THR A 54 -15.16 2.54 -20.45
N SER A 55 -14.22 3.42 -20.06
CA SER A 55 -13.76 4.58 -20.84
C SER A 55 -12.34 4.95 -20.41
N GLY A 56 -11.69 5.81 -21.19
CA GLY A 56 -10.32 6.22 -21.00
C GLY A 56 -9.32 5.36 -21.77
N GLU A 57 -8.05 5.72 -21.68
CA GLU A 57 -6.96 5.06 -22.40
C GLU A 57 -5.92 4.52 -21.42
N VAL A 58 -5.39 3.33 -21.73
CA VAL A 58 -4.29 2.72 -20.99
C VAL A 58 -3.24 2.23 -21.98
N LYS A 59 -1.98 2.63 -21.74
CA LYS A 59 -0.83 2.15 -22.50
C LYS A 59 0.20 1.51 -21.58
N VAL A 60 0.69 0.34 -21.97
CA VAL A 60 1.75 -0.40 -21.28
C VAL A 60 2.88 -0.66 -22.26
N ALA A 61 4.09 -0.19 -21.94
CA ALA A 61 5.24 -0.26 -22.86
C ALA A 61 4.96 0.37 -24.23
N GLY A 62 4.11 1.39 -24.34
CA GLY A 62 3.67 2.00 -25.59
C GLY A 62 2.55 1.26 -26.32
N PHE A 63 2.11 0.08 -25.84
CA PHE A 63 1.01 -0.67 -26.43
C PHE A 63 -0.31 -0.28 -25.80
N SER A 64 -1.29 0.10 -26.62
CA SER A 64 -2.64 0.46 -26.18
C SER A 64 -3.45 -0.75 -25.75
N LEU A 65 -4.17 -0.63 -24.65
CA LEU A 65 -5.12 -1.63 -24.16
C LEU A 65 -6.58 -1.14 -24.41
N PRO A 66 -7.50 -2.02 -24.87
CA PRO A 66 -7.32 -3.47 -25.11
C PRO A 66 -6.79 -3.86 -26.51
N GLU A 67 -6.60 -2.93 -27.43
CA GLU A 67 -6.35 -3.21 -28.86
C GLU A 67 -5.07 -4.04 -29.10
N GLN A 68 -4.01 -3.74 -28.35
CA GLN A 68 -2.70 -4.39 -28.42
C GLN A 68 -2.40 -5.23 -27.19
N ALA A 69 -3.45 -5.87 -26.61
CA ALA A 69 -3.33 -6.59 -25.34
C ALA A 69 -2.27 -7.71 -25.34
N GLN A 70 -2.04 -8.39 -26.47
CA GLN A 70 -1.03 -9.45 -26.55
C GLN A 70 0.40 -8.89 -26.38
N GLN A 71 0.69 -7.78 -27.05
CA GLN A 71 2.00 -7.12 -26.96
C GLN A 71 2.22 -6.55 -25.55
N ALA A 72 1.21 -5.90 -25.00
CA ALA A 72 1.24 -5.38 -23.63
C ALA A 72 1.47 -6.49 -22.59
N LYS A 73 0.73 -7.61 -22.69
CA LYS A 73 0.87 -8.78 -21.80
C LYS A 73 2.24 -9.44 -21.88
N ALA A 74 2.90 -9.42 -23.04
CA ALA A 74 4.26 -9.95 -23.19
C ALA A 74 5.28 -9.14 -22.37
N CYS A 75 5.00 -7.86 -22.11
CA CYS A 75 5.85 -6.96 -21.31
C CYS A 75 5.58 -7.06 -19.81
N VAL A 76 4.52 -7.77 -19.37
CA VAL A 76 4.03 -7.77 -17.98
C VAL A 76 4.16 -9.15 -17.35
N GLY A 77 4.73 -9.18 -16.16
CA GLY A 77 4.61 -10.28 -15.20
C GLY A 77 3.59 -9.93 -14.13
N TYR A 78 2.67 -10.83 -13.82
CA TYR A 78 1.58 -10.55 -12.88
C TYR A 78 1.49 -11.60 -11.78
N LEU A 79 1.40 -11.12 -10.54
CA LEU A 79 1.05 -11.89 -9.36
C LEU A 79 -0.28 -11.35 -8.82
N PRO A 80 -1.39 -12.07 -8.94
CA PRO A 80 -2.64 -11.70 -8.27
C PRO A 80 -2.55 -11.96 -6.76
N GLU A 81 -3.43 -11.34 -5.98
CA GLU A 81 -3.52 -11.49 -4.52
C GLU A 81 -3.50 -12.97 -4.08
N GLN A 82 -4.23 -13.83 -4.79
CA GLN A 82 -4.16 -15.28 -4.62
C GLN A 82 -3.43 -15.89 -5.83
N PRO A 83 -2.18 -16.35 -5.65
CA PRO A 83 -1.43 -16.98 -6.74
C PRO A 83 -2.16 -18.21 -7.27
N PRO A 84 -2.39 -18.34 -8.61
CA PRO A 84 -3.11 -19.46 -9.20
C PRO A 84 -2.20 -20.69 -9.34
N LEU A 85 -1.81 -21.26 -8.19
CA LEU A 85 -0.88 -22.38 -8.12
C LEU A 85 -1.63 -23.70 -8.24
N TYR A 86 -0.96 -24.69 -8.83
CA TYR A 86 -1.44 -26.08 -8.88
C TYR A 86 -0.86 -26.90 -7.73
N PRO A 87 -1.62 -27.18 -6.65
CA PRO A 87 -1.10 -27.80 -5.44
C PRO A 87 -0.45 -29.18 -5.64
N GLU A 88 -0.88 -29.93 -6.66
CA GLU A 88 -0.41 -31.28 -6.97
C GLU A 88 0.87 -31.31 -7.82
N MET A 89 1.28 -30.15 -8.33
CA MET A 89 2.56 -30.01 -9.06
C MET A 89 3.70 -29.73 -8.09
N THR A 90 4.90 -30.16 -8.45
CA THR A 90 6.13 -29.62 -7.85
C THR A 90 6.35 -28.19 -8.30
N VAL A 91 7.16 -27.42 -7.56
CA VAL A 91 7.53 -26.06 -7.95
C VAL A 91 8.19 -26.04 -9.34
N GLN A 92 9.05 -27.03 -9.63
CA GLN A 92 9.73 -27.15 -10.91
C GLN A 92 8.74 -27.39 -12.06
N GLU A 93 7.81 -28.33 -11.88
CA GLU A 93 6.79 -28.65 -12.90
C GLU A 93 5.89 -27.44 -13.17
N TYR A 94 5.43 -26.76 -12.13
CA TYR A 94 4.60 -25.58 -12.27
C TYR A 94 5.30 -24.44 -13.01
N LEU A 95 6.55 -24.13 -12.64
CA LEU A 95 7.29 -23.07 -13.30
C LEU A 95 7.65 -23.43 -14.75
N ASP A 96 7.95 -24.70 -15.07
CA ASP A 96 8.18 -25.15 -16.46
C ASP A 96 6.89 -25.02 -17.29
N PHE A 97 5.75 -25.41 -16.73
CA PHE A 97 4.43 -25.25 -17.33
C PHE A 97 4.10 -23.75 -17.57
N ALA A 98 4.28 -22.91 -16.57
CA ALA A 98 4.04 -21.47 -16.70
C ALA A 98 4.96 -20.81 -17.75
N ALA A 99 6.21 -21.26 -17.85
CA ALA A 99 7.15 -20.80 -18.87
C ALA A 99 6.70 -21.21 -20.29
N GLU A 100 6.14 -22.41 -20.44
CA GLU A 100 5.57 -22.88 -21.72
C GLU A 100 4.36 -22.05 -22.14
N LEU A 101 3.46 -21.76 -21.21
CA LEU A 101 2.30 -20.90 -21.46
C LEU A 101 2.71 -19.46 -21.86
N LYS A 102 3.83 -18.96 -21.34
CA LYS A 102 4.42 -17.67 -21.75
C LYS A 102 5.14 -17.72 -23.10
N GLY A 103 5.06 -18.84 -23.83
CA GLY A 103 5.59 -18.98 -25.20
C GLY A 103 7.07 -19.34 -25.27
N ILE A 104 7.71 -19.78 -24.17
CA ILE A 104 9.10 -20.22 -24.19
C ILE A 104 9.14 -21.67 -24.70
N GLN A 105 9.23 -21.83 -26.03
CA GLN A 105 9.05 -23.13 -26.69
C GLN A 105 10.20 -24.12 -26.43
N LYS A 106 11.46 -23.61 -26.41
CA LYS A 106 12.62 -24.48 -26.28
C LYS A 106 12.80 -24.93 -24.83
N LYS A 107 12.87 -26.25 -24.61
CA LYS A 107 13.05 -26.85 -23.28
C LYS A 107 14.33 -26.37 -22.56
N ALA A 108 15.39 -26.11 -23.29
CA ALA A 108 16.64 -25.60 -22.73
C ALA A 108 16.45 -24.18 -22.16
N ASP A 109 15.79 -23.31 -22.94
CA ASP A 109 15.53 -21.93 -22.54
C ASP A 109 14.57 -21.88 -21.35
N ARG A 110 13.53 -22.76 -21.31
CA ARG A 110 12.63 -22.91 -20.16
C ARG A 110 13.40 -23.28 -18.89
N LYS A 111 14.22 -24.33 -18.97
CA LYS A 111 15.04 -24.75 -17.81
C LYS A 111 15.95 -23.63 -17.28
N GLU A 112 16.54 -22.87 -18.19
CA GLU A 112 17.39 -21.75 -17.80
C GLU A 112 16.59 -20.63 -17.13
N GLN A 113 15.43 -20.24 -17.70
CA GLN A 113 14.59 -19.21 -17.12
C GLN A 113 13.98 -19.62 -15.79
N VAL A 114 13.51 -20.87 -15.67
CA VAL A 114 13.00 -21.40 -14.39
C VAL A 114 14.09 -21.36 -13.32
N ARG A 115 15.32 -21.80 -13.65
CA ARG A 115 16.44 -21.74 -12.72
C ARG A 115 16.78 -20.30 -12.30
N LYS A 116 16.78 -19.35 -13.25
CA LYS A 116 17.01 -17.93 -12.95
C LYS A 116 15.92 -17.36 -12.06
N ALA A 117 14.66 -17.66 -12.35
CA ALA A 117 13.53 -17.23 -11.54
C ALA A 117 13.60 -17.82 -10.12
N ALA A 118 13.81 -19.15 -10.02
CA ALA A 118 13.94 -19.84 -8.73
C ALA A 118 15.08 -19.28 -7.87
N ARG A 119 16.24 -19.01 -8.48
CA ARG A 119 17.37 -18.41 -7.79
C ARG A 119 17.06 -17.01 -7.24
N ARG A 120 16.43 -16.16 -8.06
CA ARG A 120 16.05 -14.79 -7.64
C ARG A 120 15.04 -14.80 -6.50
N THR A 121 14.17 -15.78 -6.44
CA THR A 121 13.09 -15.86 -5.44
C THR A 121 13.44 -16.79 -4.26
N GLY A 122 14.66 -17.36 -4.22
CA GLY A 122 15.09 -18.26 -3.13
C GLY A 122 14.33 -19.59 -3.09
N LEU A 123 14.02 -20.15 -4.26
CA LEU A 123 13.24 -21.41 -4.40
C LEU A 123 14.10 -22.62 -4.79
N GLU A 124 15.43 -22.47 -4.95
CA GLU A 124 16.30 -23.52 -5.51
C GLU A 124 16.17 -24.85 -4.74
N GLU A 125 16.15 -24.80 -3.42
CA GLU A 125 16.06 -25.99 -2.57
C GLU A 125 14.68 -26.65 -2.55
N VAL A 126 13.63 -25.89 -2.88
CA VAL A 126 12.25 -26.38 -2.84
C VAL A 126 11.67 -26.72 -4.21
N LEU A 127 12.45 -26.59 -5.29
CA LEU A 127 12.03 -26.96 -6.65
C LEU A 127 11.42 -28.36 -6.76
N PRO A 128 11.93 -29.43 -6.09
CA PRO A 128 11.35 -30.77 -6.15
C PRO A 128 10.16 -30.98 -5.22
N ARG A 129 9.79 -29.99 -4.39
CA ARG A 129 8.68 -30.14 -3.43
C ARG A 129 7.34 -29.85 -4.10
N LEU A 130 6.30 -30.56 -3.65
CA LEU A 130 4.92 -30.28 -4.01
C LEU A 130 4.48 -28.91 -3.47
N ILE A 131 3.78 -28.13 -4.28
CA ILE A 131 3.30 -26.78 -3.89
C ILE A 131 2.39 -26.83 -2.68
N ARG A 132 1.55 -27.87 -2.52
CA ARG A 132 0.69 -28.04 -1.34
C ARG A 132 1.45 -28.14 -0.01
N SER A 133 2.69 -28.62 -0.05
CA SER A 133 3.54 -28.77 1.16
C SER A 133 4.30 -27.50 1.56
N LEU A 134 4.17 -26.43 0.79
CA LEU A 134 4.88 -25.18 1.03
C LEU A 134 4.12 -24.27 2.02
N SER A 135 4.86 -23.50 2.80
CA SER A 135 4.31 -22.39 3.57
C SER A 135 3.69 -21.33 2.66
N LYS A 136 2.87 -20.43 3.22
CA LYS A 136 2.27 -19.33 2.46
C LYS A 136 3.34 -18.44 1.81
N GLY A 137 4.42 -18.10 2.53
CA GLY A 137 5.53 -17.31 2.01
C GLY A 137 6.25 -17.98 0.84
N TYR A 138 6.50 -19.29 0.92
CA TYR A 138 7.06 -20.01 -0.23
C TYR A 138 6.10 -20.05 -1.43
N ARG A 139 4.81 -20.22 -1.22
CA ARG A 139 3.80 -20.14 -2.29
C ARG A 139 3.78 -18.76 -2.94
N GLN A 140 3.90 -17.70 -2.14
CA GLN A 140 4.02 -16.33 -2.65
C GLN A 140 5.27 -16.15 -3.52
N ARG A 141 6.42 -16.66 -3.07
CA ARG A 141 7.67 -16.66 -3.86
C ARG A 141 7.53 -17.44 -5.17
N VAL A 142 6.79 -18.57 -5.19
CA VAL A 142 6.48 -19.30 -6.44
C VAL A 142 5.65 -18.44 -7.40
N GLY A 143 4.67 -17.70 -6.89
CA GLY A 143 3.89 -16.75 -7.70
C GLY A 143 4.74 -15.61 -8.26
N ILE A 144 5.66 -15.06 -7.46
CA ILE A 144 6.63 -14.04 -7.94
C ILE A 144 7.56 -14.66 -9.00
N ALA A 145 8.07 -15.88 -8.79
CA ALA A 145 8.90 -16.57 -9.76
C ALA A 145 8.18 -16.76 -11.10
N GLN A 146 6.90 -17.13 -11.07
CA GLN A 146 6.05 -17.24 -12.26
C GLN A 146 5.89 -15.88 -12.97
N ALA A 147 5.75 -14.78 -12.22
CA ALA A 147 5.68 -13.44 -12.79
C ALA A 147 6.97 -13.05 -13.53
N LEU A 148 8.14 -13.51 -13.07
CA LEU A 148 9.46 -13.24 -13.66
C LEU A 148 9.74 -14.00 -14.98
N LEU A 149 9.00 -15.05 -15.27
CA LEU A 149 9.19 -15.82 -16.51
C LEU A 149 8.89 -14.97 -17.74
N GLY A 150 9.69 -15.13 -18.78
CA GLY A 150 9.61 -14.31 -20.00
C GLY A 150 10.37 -12.99 -19.91
N ALA A 151 11.08 -12.72 -18.80
CA ALA A 151 11.85 -11.49 -18.55
C ALA A 151 11.02 -10.21 -18.82
N PRO A 152 9.87 -10.02 -18.15
CA PRO A 152 8.99 -8.89 -18.38
C PRO A 152 9.66 -7.57 -18.01
N GLN A 153 9.28 -6.47 -18.68
CA GLN A 153 9.73 -5.12 -18.32
C GLN A 153 9.03 -4.62 -17.04
N TYR A 154 7.75 -4.96 -16.87
CA TYR A 154 6.91 -4.57 -15.75
C TYR A 154 6.53 -5.79 -14.92
N ILE A 155 6.57 -5.65 -13.60
CA ILE A 155 6.11 -6.66 -12.64
C ILE A 155 4.99 -6.03 -11.84
N ILE A 156 3.80 -6.60 -11.93
CA ILE A 156 2.60 -6.15 -11.20
C ILE A 156 2.32 -7.16 -10.08
N LEU A 157 2.27 -6.69 -8.84
CA LEU A 157 2.09 -7.50 -7.63
C LEU A 157 0.85 -6.98 -6.88
N ASP A 158 -0.20 -7.78 -6.83
CA ASP A 158 -1.42 -7.42 -6.10
C ASP A 158 -1.34 -7.98 -4.67
N GLU A 159 -1.26 -7.08 -3.67
CA GLU A 159 -1.16 -7.39 -2.23
C GLU A 159 -0.10 -8.47 -1.90
N PRO A 160 1.19 -8.30 -2.29
CA PRO A 160 2.18 -9.38 -2.26
C PRO A 160 2.55 -9.87 -0.85
N THR A 161 2.19 -9.14 0.20
CA THR A 161 2.54 -9.41 1.60
C THR A 161 1.36 -9.86 2.45
N VAL A 162 0.15 -9.87 1.89
CA VAL A 162 -1.08 -10.21 2.62
C VAL A 162 -1.01 -11.58 3.30
N GLY A 163 -1.22 -11.55 4.65
CA GLY A 163 -1.29 -12.74 5.48
C GLY A 163 0.02 -13.52 5.63
N LEU A 164 1.14 -12.87 5.39
CA LEU A 164 2.48 -13.33 5.75
C LEU A 164 2.81 -12.92 7.18
N ASP A 165 3.71 -13.65 7.82
CA ASP A 165 4.27 -13.25 9.11
C ASP A 165 5.29 -12.10 8.95
N PRO A 166 5.62 -11.36 10.02
CA PRO A 166 6.51 -10.18 9.93
C PRO A 166 7.87 -10.47 9.30
N LEU A 167 8.45 -11.64 9.53
CA LEU A 167 9.74 -12.00 8.96
C LEU A 167 9.61 -12.23 7.44
N GLN A 168 8.59 -12.94 7.01
CA GLN A 168 8.30 -13.16 5.59
C GLN A 168 7.99 -11.86 4.85
N ILE A 169 7.31 -10.90 5.51
CA ILE A 169 7.07 -9.56 4.95
C ILE A 169 8.41 -8.87 4.63
N ILE A 170 9.36 -8.88 5.57
CA ILE A 170 10.69 -8.29 5.35
C ILE A 170 11.38 -8.95 4.15
N GLU A 171 11.37 -10.28 4.09
CA GLU A 171 12.00 -11.04 3.02
C GLU A 171 11.37 -10.76 1.64
N ILE A 172 10.04 -10.64 1.56
CA ILE A 172 9.35 -10.29 0.31
C ILE A 172 9.65 -8.85 -0.10
N ARG A 173 9.71 -7.91 0.84
CA ARG A 173 10.11 -6.52 0.56
C ARG A 173 11.52 -6.43 -0.02
N ASP A 174 12.47 -7.15 0.56
CA ASP A 174 13.85 -7.18 0.06
C ASP A 174 13.92 -7.81 -1.33
N LEU A 175 13.13 -8.86 -1.59
CA LEU A 175 12.98 -9.41 -2.93
C LEU A 175 12.43 -8.37 -3.92
N ILE A 176 11.37 -7.64 -3.55
CA ILE A 176 10.78 -6.60 -4.41
C ILE A 176 11.81 -5.49 -4.72
N ARG A 177 12.59 -5.03 -3.72
CA ARG A 177 13.69 -4.07 -3.96
C ARG A 177 14.69 -4.56 -4.99
N GLN A 178 15.16 -5.80 -4.87
CA GLN A 178 16.08 -6.41 -5.82
C GLN A 178 15.47 -6.54 -7.23
N LEU A 179 14.16 -6.76 -7.33
CA LEU A 179 13.47 -6.77 -8.61
C LEU A 179 13.39 -5.37 -9.22
N GLY A 180 13.19 -4.33 -8.42
CA GLY A 180 13.15 -2.93 -8.83
C GLY A 180 14.43 -2.44 -9.49
N GLU A 181 15.59 -3.05 -9.18
CA GLU A 181 16.86 -2.71 -9.84
C GLU A 181 16.88 -2.97 -11.36
N LYS A 182 16.01 -3.85 -11.85
CA LYS A 182 15.99 -4.31 -13.26
C LYS A 182 14.65 -4.24 -13.95
N HIS A 183 13.60 -4.05 -13.19
CA HIS A 183 12.21 -4.02 -13.65
C HIS A 183 11.50 -2.80 -13.09
N THR A 184 10.52 -2.33 -13.77
CA THR A 184 9.52 -1.44 -13.15
C THR A 184 8.56 -2.31 -12.36
N VAL A 185 8.44 -2.07 -11.06
CA VAL A 185 7.55 -2.84 -10.19
C VAL A 185 6.36 -1.99 -9.78
N ILE A 186 5.17 -2.51 -9.94
CA ILE A 186 3.94 -1.90 -9.46
C ILE A 186 3.35 -2.83 -8.41
N LEU A 187 3.13 -2.35 -7.21
CA LEU A 187 2.52 -3.15 -6.16
C LEU A 187 1.31 -2.45 -5.57
N SER A 188 0.29 -3.22 -5.22
CA SER A 188 -0.82 -2.74 -4.39
C SER A 188 -0.58 -3.09 -2.93
N SER A 189 -1.04 -2.23 -2.04
CA SER A 189 -1.17 -2.52 -0.60
C SER A 189 -2.28 -1.67 0.02
N HIS A 190 -2.83 -2.15 1.11
CA HIS A 190 -3.66 -1.35 2.01
C HIS A 190 -2.88 -0.91 3.26
N ILE A 191 -1.61 -1.32 3.37
CA ILE A 191 -0.71 -1.02 4.49
C ILE A 191 0.31 0.01 4.04
N LEU A 192 0.20 1.20 4.57
CA LEU A 192 1.03 2.33 4.18
C LEU A 192 2.51 2.15 4.50
N SER A 193 2.85 1.63 5.69
CA SER A 193 4.23 1.38 6.09
C SER A 193 4.98 0.40 5.16
N GLU A 194 4.25 -0.47 4.47
CA GLU A 194 4.83 -1.34 3.44
C GLU A 194 5.24 -0.56 2.20
N VAL A 195 4.35 0.31 1.74
CA VAL A 195 4.56 1.14 0.56
C VAL A 195 5.69 2.15 0.81
N GLN A 196 5.68 2.82 1.97
CA GLN A 196 6.73 3.75 2.37
C GLN A 196 8.13 3.11 2.39
N ALA A 197 8.20 1.85 2.80
CA ALA A 197 9.47 1.16 2.95
C ALA A 197 10.19 0.90 1.62
N ILE A 198 9.45 0.76 0.50
CA ILE A 198 10.03 0.29 -0.77
C ILE A 198 9.66 1.10 -2.00
N CYS A 199 8.57 1.90 -1.98
CA CYS A 199 8.11 2.63 -3.16
C CYS A 199 8.78 4.01 -3.28
N GLU A 200 9.13 4.38 -4.50
CA GLU A 200 9.67 5.70 -4.85
C GLU A 200 8.55 6.71 -5.09
N SER A 201 7.41 6.24 -5.62
CA SER A 201 6.20 7.03 -5.79
C SER A 201 4.97 6.22 -5.41
N VAL A 202 3.95 6.91 -4.90
CA VAL A 202 2.73 6.32 -4.37
C VAL A 202 1.52 7.06 -4.94
N LEU A 203 0.58 6.28 -5.42
CA LEU A 203 -0.74 6.73 -5.79
C LEU A 203 -1.74 6.24 -4.75
N ILE A 204 -2.41 7.17 -4.09
CA ILE A 204 -3.45 6.88 -3.09
C ILE A 204 -4.81 6.98 -3.76
N ILE A 205 -5.62 5.93 -3.64
CA ILE A 205 -6.97 5.88 -4.16
C ILE A 205 -7.98 5.59 -3.05
N ALA A 206 -9.13 6.26 -3.12
CA ALA A 206 -10.29 5.98 -2.30
C ALA A 206 -11.56 6.11 -3.16
N HIS A 207 -12.54 5.23 -2.93
CA HIS A 207 -13.82 5.24 -3.66
C HIS A 207 -13.68 5.32 -5.20
N GLY A 208 -12.64 4.69 -5.75
CA GLY A 208 -12.38 4.68 -7.19
C GLY A 208 -11.77 5.96 -7.76
N ARG A 209 -11.37 6.92 -6.93
CA ARG A 209 -10.82 8.22 -7.32
C ARG A 209 -9.38 8.40 -6.83
N LEU A 210 -8.62 9.22 -7.54
CA LEU A 210 -7.31 9.66 -7.12
C LEU A 210 -7.43 10.64 -5.94
N VAL A 211 -6.80 10.29 -4.82
CA VAL A 211 -6.72 11.16 -3.63
C VAL A 211 -5.41 11.93 -3.61
N ALA A 212 -4.29 11.24 -3.83
CA ALA A 212 -2.96 11.84 -3.85
C ALA A 212 -2.00 11.03 -4.73
N PHE A 213 -1.03 11.72 -5.31
CA PHE A 213 0.05 11.09 -6.09
C PHE A 213 1.35 11.88 -5.90
N ASP A 214 2.29 11.32 -5.16
CA ASP A 214 3.63 11.91 -4.94
C ASP A 214 4.59 10.85 -4.38
N THR A 215 5.80 11.27 -4.04
CA THR A 215 6.74 10.45 -3.25
C THR A 215 6.24 10.31 -1.80
N PRO A 216 6.53 9.20 -1.10
CA PRO A 216 6.16 9.06 0.31
C PRO A 216 6.61 10.24 1.17
N GLN A 217 7.84 10.74 0.94
CA GLN A 217 8.41 11.86 1.68
C GLN A 217 7.66 13.20 1.46
N ASN A 218 7.18 13.43 0.23
CA ASN A 218 6.41 14.64 -0.08
C ASN A 218 5.02 14.56 0.52
N LEU A 219 4.39 13.38 0.48
CA LEU A 219 3.10 13.14 1.13
C LEU A 219 3.20 13.38 2.65
N GLU A 220 4.27 12.89 3.30
CA GLU A 220 4.52 13.19 4.72
C GLU A 220 4.61 14.69 5.01
N LYS A 221 5.34 15.44 4.17
CA LYS A 221 5.51 16.88 4.36
C LYS A 221 4.24 17.68 4.08
N ALA A 222 3.47 17.28 3.07
CA ALA A 222 2.26 18.01 2.66
C ALA A 222 1.13 17.94 3.70
N ILE A 223 1.11 16.87 4.50
CA ILE A 223 -0.04 16.54 5.32
C ILE A 223 0.24 16.66 6.84
N ALA A 224 1.51 16.70 7.26
CA ALA A 224 1.87 17.09 8.63
C ALA A 224 2.50 18.48 8.66
N PRO A 225 1.71 19.52 8.62
CA PRO A 225 2.27 20.84 8.86
C PRO A 225 2.81 20.86 10.29
N ASN A 226 4.16 20.81 10.43
CA ASN A 226 4.88 21.29 11.60
C ASN A 226 4.19 21.05 12.95
N ARG A 227 3.81 19.80 13.24
CA ARG A 227 3.24 19.43 14.55
C ARG A 227 4.33 18.99 15.52
N LEU A 228 4.24 19.46 16.75
CA LEU A 228 5.17 19.16 17.83
C LEU A 228 4.40 18.61 19.04
N GLU A 229 4.75 17.43 19.49
CA GLU A 229 4.26 16.90 20.77
C GLU A 229 5.11 17.43 21.90
N LEU A 230 4.47 18.00 22.91
CA LEU A 230 5.08 18.56 24.09
C LEU A 230 4.45 17.95 25.35
N CYS A 231 5.27 17.38 26.24
CA CYS A 231 4.87 17.01 27.58
C CYS A 231 5.61 17.93 28.57
N ALA A 232 4.87 18.63 29.42
CA ALA A 232 5.45 19.56 30.37
C ALA A 232 4.82 19.43 31.75
N ASP A 233 5.61 19.72 32.77
CA ASP A 233 5.17 19.77 34.16
C ASP A 233 4.51 21.13 34.45
N ALA A 234 3.35 21.34 33.82
CA ALA A 234 2.54 22.53 33.90
C ALA A 234 1.06 22.18 33.78
N GLN A 235 0.17 22.95 34.44
CA GLN A 235 -1.27 22.85 34.22
C GLN A 235 -1.65 23.38 32.85
N GLU A 236 -2.77 22.90 32.26
CA GLU A 236 -3.19 23.30 30.91
C GLU A 236 -3.26 24.81 30.70
N ALA A 237 -3.82 25.54 31.68
CA ALA A 237 -3.91 27.01 31.61
C ALA A 237 -2.53 27.68 31.56
N GLU A 238 -1.57 27.20 32.36
CA GLU A 238 -0.21 27.70 32.38
C GLU A 238 0.52 27.39 31.08
N LEU A 239 0.36 26.14 30.56
CA LEU A 239 0.94 25.70 29.29
C LEU A 239 0.45 26.59 28.14
N ARG A 240 -0.87 26.84 28.04
CA ARG A 240 -1.44 27.73 27.03
C ARG A 240 -0.94 29.16 27.15
N ALA A 241 -0.80 29.67 28.35
CA ALA A 241 -0.28 31.03 28.60
C ALA A 241 1.20 31.19 28.20
N ILE A 242 2.03 30.15 28.40
CA ILE A 242 3.42 30.13 27.98
C ILE A 242 3.52 30.07 26.46
N LEU A 243 2.75 29.17 25.82
CA LEU A 243 2.77 28.96 24.38
C LEU A 243 2.20 30.16 23.61
N ALA A 244 1.28 30.91 24.17
CA ALA A 244 0.77 32.16 23.59
C ALA A 244 1.86 33.23 23.39
N GLN A 245 3.01 33.11 24.06
CA GLN A 245 4.17 33.99 23.92
C GLN A 245 5.10 33.59 22.76
N VAL A 246 4.85 32.43 22.12
CA VAL A 246 5.63 31.92 20.99
C VAL A 246 4.85 32.16 19.70
N PRO A 247 5.23 33.16 18.87
CA PRO A 247 4.42 33.57 17.72
C PRO A 247 4.18 32.49 16.67
N ALA A 248 5.07 31.49 16.58
CA ALA A 248 4.97 30.40 15.64
C ALA A 248 3.94 29.33 16.03
N VAL A 249 3.38 29.37 17.24
CA VAL A 249 2.36 28.42 17.70
C VAL A 249 0.99 28.87 17.22
N ALA A 250 0.49 28.22 16.15
CA ALA A 250 -0.82 28.51 15.56
C ALA A 250 -1.98 27.78 16.27
N GLY A 251 -1.70 26.60 16.86
CA GLY A 251 -2.72 25.80 17.54
C GLY A 251 -2.15 24.98 18.69
N VAL A 252 -2.97 24.74 19.72
CA VAL A 252 -2.61 23.96 20.91
C VAL A 252 -3.77 23.05 21.29
N GLU A 253 -3.59 21.74 21.13
CA GLU A 253 -4.48 20.69 21.63
C GLU A 253 -3.84 20.10 22.88
N ALA A 254 -4.42 20.35 24.05
CA ALA A 254 -3.84 19.96 25.33
C ALA A 254 -4.74 18.98 26.07
N GLN A 255 -4.13 18.03 26.78
CA GLN A 255 -4.83 17.04 27.61
C GLN A 255 -4.01 16.77 28.89
N PRO A 256 -4.67 16.40 30.01
CA PRO A 256 -3.97 16.01 31.23
C PRO A 256 -3.04 14.82 30.99
N TRP A 257 -1.83 14.86 31.58
CA TRP A 257 -0.85 13.79 31.46
C TRP A 257 0.00 13.67 32.73
N GLN A 258 -0.07 12.53 33.41
CA GLN A 258 0.63 12.34 34.71
C GLN A 258 0.43 13.52 35.69
N ASN A 259 1.52 14.17 36.07
CA ASN A 259 1.49 15.35 36.99
C ASN A 259 1.46 16.69 36.23
N GLY A 260 1.29 16.67 34.90
CA GLY A 260 1.32 17.85 34.03
C GLY A 260 0.35 17.78 32.87
N CYS A 261 0.79 18.24 31.72
CA CYS A 261 -0.02 18.31 30.53
C CYS A 261 0.77 17.84 29.31
N ARG A 262 0.11 17.07 28.44
CA ARG A 262 0.58 16.72 27.09
C ARG A 262 -0.17 17.59 26.10
N ALA A 263 0.54 18.21 25.18
CA ALA A 263 -0.04 19.03 24.13
C ALA A 263 0.51 18.68 22.76
N VAL A 264 -0.34 18.74 21.75
CA VAL A 264 0.06 18.74 20.35
C VAL A 264 -0.04 20.17 19.84
N LEU A 265 1.08 20.71 19.41
CA LEU A 265 1.22 22.06 18.89
C LEU A 265 1.20 22.03 17.36
N THR A 266 0.46 22.95 16.75
CA THR A 266 0.56 23.24 15.32
C THR A 266 1.39 24.50 15.16
N LEU A 267 2.49 24.44 14.40
CA LEU A 267 3.41 25.55 14.18
C LEU A 267 3.22 26.14 12.79
N ASP A 268 3.25 27.45 12.67
CA ASP A 268 3.13 28.17 11.39
C ASP A 268 4.52 28.43 10.76
N THR A 269 5.40 27.43 10.81
CA THR A 269 6.75 27.53 10.26
C THR A 269 7.35 26.16 9.93
N ALA A 270 8.20 26.12 8.90
CA ALA A 270 9.01 24.93 8.55
C ALA A 270 10.31 24.84 9.39
N ALA A 271 10.67 25.87 10.16
CA ALA A 271 11.89 25.91 10.97
C ALA A 271 11.74 25.22 12.33
N LEU A 272 11.32 23.97 12.34
CA LEU A 272 10.95 23.21 13.54
C LEU A 272 12.03 23.22 14.62
N HIS A 273 13.30 23.15 14.24
CA HIS A 273 14.42 23.12 15.20
C HIS A 273 14.58 24.47 15.95
N GLU A 274 14.37 25.57 15.27
CA GLU A 274 14.44 26.91 15.87
C GLU A 274 13.26 27.13 16.84
N GLU A 275 12.08 26.69 16.44
CA GLU A 275 10.89 26.80 17.27
C GLU A 275 10.93 25.90 18.50
N CYS A 276 11.51 24.71 18.40
CA CYS A 276 11.79 23.88 19.57
C CYS A 276 12.64 24.63 20.61
N ARG A 277 13.66 25.39 20.17
CA ARG A 277 14.47 26.23 21.07
C ARG A 277 13.67 27.38 21.67
N ASN A 278 12.84 28.05 20.88
CA ASN A 278 12.00 29.14 21.34
C ASN A 278 11.01 28.67 22.41
N ILE A 279 10.35 27.56 22.19
CA ILE A 279 9.44 26.89 23.13
C ILE A 279 10.20 26.49 24.41
N PHE A 280 11.38 25.86 24.27
CA PHE A 280 12.19 25.49 25.42
C PHE A 280 12.51 26.70 26.32
N PHE A 281 12.96 27.80 25.72
CA PHE A 281 13.29 29.01 26.49
C PHE A 281 12.05 29.72 27.09
N ALA A 282 10.89 29.60 26.44
CA ALA A 282 9.64 30.12 27.03
C ALA A 282 9.26 29.37 28.30
N PHE A 283 9.34 28.05 28.30
CA PHE A 283 9.07 27.22 29.47
C PHE A 283 10.13 27.43 30.57
N ALA A 284 11.41 27.51 30.20
CA ALA A 284 12.50 27.76 31.14
C ALA A 284 12.33 29.12 31.87
N ARG A 285 11.92 30.18 31.15
CA ARG A 285 11.61 31.49 31.76
C ARG A 285 10.42 31.44 32.69
N ALA A 286 9.44 30.58 32.42
CA ALA A 286 8.30 30.38 33.30
C ALA A 286 8.59 29.43 34.48
N GLY A 287 9.81 28.90 34.60
CA GLY A 287 10.19 27.95 35.66
C GLY A 287 9.49 26.59 35.54
N LYS A 288 9.05 26.20 34.34
CA LYS A 288 8.36 24.94 34.07
C LYS A 288 9.26 23.99 33.28
N ALA A 289 9.24 22.72 33.66
CA ALA A 289 10.06 21.70 33.01
C ALA A 289 9.33 21.12 31.77
N ILE A 290 10.06 21.01 30.66
CA ILE A 290 9.66 20.18 29.53
C ILE A 290 10.20 18.77 29.78
N VAL A 291 9.31 17.78 29.83
CA VAL A 291 9.63 16.38 30.07
C VAL A 291 9.95 15.71 28.75
N GLN A 292 9.21 16.04 27.70
CA GLN A 292 9.38 15.51 26.36
C GLN A 292 9.00 16.56 25.33
N MET A 293 9.76 16.64 24.25
CA MET A 293 9.44 17.47 23.08
C MET A 293 9.89 16.72 21.83
N THR A 294 8.92 16.29 21.04
CA THR A 294 9.17 15.41 19.89
C THR A 294 8.37 15.91 18.69
N PRO A 295 8.99 16.08 17.51
CA PRO A 295 8.24 16.32 16.30
C PRO A 295 7.21 15.19 16.09
N VAL A 296 5.96 15.55 15.92
CA VAL A 296 4.94 14.59 15.51
C VAL A 296 5.24 14.29 14.05
N LYS A 297 5.76 13.10 13.79
CA LYS A 297 5.80 12.60 12.43
C LYS A 297 4.35 12.46 11.98
N ALA A 298 4.05 12.96 10.79
CA ALA A 298 2.79 12.62 10.18
C ALA A 298 2.69 11.10 10.19
N ASP A 299 1.74 10.59 10.91
CA ASP A 299 1.35 9.21 10.72
C ASP A 299 0.52 9.21 9.43
N LEU A 300 1.18 8.81 8.34
CA LEU A 300 0.48 8.66 7.06
C LEU A 300 -0.71 7.69 7.17
N GLU A 301 -0.78 6.86 8.22
CA GLU A 301 -1.96 6.04 8.51
C GLU A 301 -3.15 6.91 8.92
N ASN A 302 -2.94 7.91 9.78
CA ASN A 302 -3.99 8.89 10.14
C ASN A 302 -4.41 9.73 8.93
N ILE A 303 -3.44 10.10 8.10
CA ILE A 303 -3.67 10.81 6.84
C ILE A 303 -4.48 9.97 5.87
N PHE A 304 -4.10 8.71 5.71
CA PHE A 304 -4.80 7.76 4.86
C PHE A 304 -6.25 7.61 5.33
N ILE A 305 -6.48 7.54 6.64
CA ILE A 305 -7.82 7.49 7.24
C ILE A 305 -8.56 8.81 6.95
N GLU A 306 -7.96 9.95 7.23
CA GLU A 306 -8.58 11.27 7.06
C GLU A 306 -8.93 11.55 5.58
N LEU A 307 -8.03 11.23 4.64
CA LEU A 307 -8.27 11.37 3.21
C LEU A 307 -9.29 10.36 2.67
N THR A 308 -9.41 9.19 3.29
CA THR A 308 -10.38 8.17 2.87
C THR A 308 -11.74 8.32 3.55
N GLU A 309 -11.83 8.98 4.71
CA GLU A 309 -13.07 9.25 5.42
C GLU A 309 -13.72 10.57 4.98
N SER A 310 -12.93 11.60 4.66
CA SER A 310 -13.45 12.91 4.23
C SER A 310 -14.17 12.91 2.88
N ASP A 311 -13.99 11.85 2.08
CA ASP A 311 -14.62 11.68 0.77
C ASP A 311 -15.91 10.84 0.82
N GLN A 312 -16.50 10.62 2.02
CA GLN A 312 -17.83 10.02 2.10
C GLN A 312 -18.89 11.03 1.64
N PRO A 313 -19.68 10.73 0.60
CA PRO A 313 -20.83 11.57 0.28
C PRO A 313 -21.80 11.54 1.47
N GLU A 314 -22.12 12.70 2.01
CA GLU A 314 -23.14 12.87 3.06
C GLU A 314 -24.43 12.19 2.60
N GLY A 315 -24.79 11.07 3.25
CA GLY A 315 -26.09 10.44 3.08
C GLY A 315 -26.13 8.95 2.76
N GLN A 316 -25.56 8.09 3.60
CA GLN A 316 -26.12 6.74 3.75
C GLN A 316 -26.34 6.44 5.24
N PRO A 317 -27.59 6.08 5.67
CA PRO A 317 -27.83 5.67 7.05
C PRO A 317 -27.09 4.35 7.32
N GLN A 318 -26.35 4.30 8.41
CA GLN A 318 -25.72 3.09 8.93
C GLN A 318 -26.75 1.97 9.02
N ALA A 319 -26.56 0.89 8.29
CA ALA A 319 -27.34 -0.33 8.41
C ALA A 319 -27.12 -0.88 9.82
N SER A 320 -28.14 -0.78 10.64
CA SER A 320 -28.21 -1.41 11.96
C SER A 320 -27.99 -2.91 11.81
N THR A 321 -27.02 -3.43 12.54
CA THR A 321 -26.70 -4.84 12.71
C THR A 321 -27.96 -5.59 13.16
N PRO A 322 -28.39 -6.67 12.49
CA PRO A 322 -29.50 -7.49 12.99
C PRO A 322 -29.05 -8.19 14.27
N GLY A 323 -29.86 -8.02 15.32
CA GLY A 323 -29.67 -8.68 16.61
C GLY A 323 -29.59 -10.20 16.47
N LYS A 324 -28.69 -10.79 17.22
CA LYS A 324 -28.63 -12.24 17.44
C LYS A 324 -29.93 -12.68 18.09
N GLU A 325 -30.76 -13.43 17.38
CA GLU A 325 -31.79 -14.24 17.96
C GLU A 325 -31.14 -15.47 18.62
N GLU A 326 -31.34 -15.62 19.91
CA GLU A 326 -31.00 -16.82 20.65
C GLU A 326 -31.95 -17.97 20.21
N PRO A 327 -31.48 -19.22 20.07
CA PRO A 327 -32.36 -20.35 19.78
C PRO A 327 -33.16 -20.70 21.04
N GLN A 328 -34.49 -20.61 20.95
CA GLN A 328 -35.42 -21.15 21.96
C GLN A 328 -35.35 -22.68 21.95
N ASP A 329 -35.13 -23.21 23.14
CA ASP A 329 -35.15 -24.58 23.52
C ASP A 329 -36.59 -25.15 23.38
N GLU A 330 -36.82 -25.99 22.38
CA GLU A 330 -38.00 -26.87 22.29
C GLU A 330 -37.65 -28.29 22.68
N SER A 331 -37.57 -28.51 23.97
CA SER A 331 -37.74 -29.86 24.54
C SER A 331 -39.05 -29.91 25.30
N ARG A 332 -40.07 -30.50 24.69
CA ARG A 332 -41.17 -31.28 25.29
C ARG A 332 -42.33 -31.47 24.33
N VAL A 333 -42.63 -32.70 24.02
CA VAL A 333 -43.88 -33.43 24.19
C VAL A 333 -43.83 -34.67 23.27
N GLU A 334 -43.69 -35.82 23.92
CA GLU A 334 -44.53 -37.02 23.99
C GLU A 334 -45.37 -37.38 22.74
N ALA A 335 -45.09 -38.48 22.13
CA ALA A 335 -45.86 -39.75 22.07
C ALA A 335 -45.15 -40.74 21.15
#